data_4207bc6dac8263b5818594224c766a53
#
_entry.id   4207bc6dac8263b5818594224c766a53
#
_cell.length_a   1.000
_cell.length_b   1.000
_cell.length_c   1.000
_cell.angle_alpha   90.00
_cell.angle_beta   90.00
_cell.angle_gamma   90.00
#
_symmetry.space_group_name_H-M   'P 1'
#
loop_
_entity.id
_entity.type
_entity.pdbx_description
1 polymer ?
#
loop_
_entity_poly.entity_id
_entity_poly.type
_entity_poly.pdbx_seq_one_letter_code
_entity_poly.pdbx_strand_id
1 'polypeptide(L)'
;IYPALAIREILARRFTFSSGYVGVSGGMEEKIVSREADIAFMGVRAQGMPRTVSKDWLTFPFRNAAGIYDAFRHLKQFKPDLAVTTGGFVAFPVLAAARILGIPAVIHEQNAAMGVTNRIFAGSAAKVLLTYASAAQEDGKKTAKPDLTP
;
A
#
# COMPACT_ATOMS: atom_id res chain seq x y z
N ILE A 1 -8.22 2.06 -4.40
CA ILE A 1 -9.12 0.94 -4.10
C ILE A 1 -9.23 0.02 -5.32
N TYR A 2 -9.81 0.49 -6.42
CA TYR A 2 -10.12 -0.34 -7.60
C TYR A 2 -8.91 -1.09 -8.20
N PRO A 3 -7.71 -0.50 -8.36
CA PRO A 3 -6.56 -1.26 -8.86
C PRO A 3 -6.19 -2.46 -7.99
N ALA A 4 -6.29 -2.32 -6.66
CA ALA A 4 -6.01 -3.42 -5.74
C ALA A 4 -7.04 -4.55 -5.85
N LEU A 5 -8.33 -4.20 -5.97
CA LEU A 5 -9.40 -5.18 -6.17
C LEU A 5 -9.25 -5.89 -7.53
N ALA A 6 -8.92 -5.17 -8.59
CA ALA A 6 -8.68 -5.75 -9.91
C ALA A 6 -7.50 -6.73 -9.91
N ILE A 7 -6.38 -6.38 -9.25
CA ILE A 7 -5.23 -7.29 -9.09
C ILE A 7 -5.68 -8.57 -8.36
N ARG A 8 -6.40 -8.41 -7.24
CA ARG A 8 -6.93 -9.54 -6.49
C ARG A 8 -7.82 -10.44 -7.33
N GLU A 9 -8.75 -9.87 -8.10
CA GLU A 9 -9.67 -10.61 -8.97
C GLU A 9 -8.91 -11.43 -10.02
N ILE A 10 -7.90 -10.82 -10.67
CA ILE A 10 -7.07 -11.52 -11.66
C ILE A 10 -6.29 -12.68 -11.03
N LEU A 11 -5.73 -12.47 -9.84
CA LEU A 11 -5.01 -13.50 -9.11
C LEU A 11 -5.94 -14.64 -8.67
N ALA A 12 -7.15 -14.34 -8.24
CA ALA A 12 -8.14 -15.33 -7.81
C ALA A 12 -8.60 -16.27 -8.94
N ARG A 13 -8.43 -15.88 -10.20
CA ARG A 13 -8.69 -16.75 -11.36
C ARG A 13 -7.65 -17.87 -11.52
N ARG A 14 -6.45 -17.71 -10.91
CA ARG A 14 -5.31 -18.63 -11.09
C ARG A 14 -4.87 -19.29 -9.80
N PHE A 15 -5.15 -18.67 -8.65
CA PHE A 15 -4.65 -19.09 -7.35
C PHE A 15 -5.77 -19.10 -6.33
N THR A 16 -5.72 -20.03 -5.39
CA THR A 16 -6.55 -20.03 -4.19
C THR A 16 -5.76 -19.39 -3.06
N PHE A 17 -6.25 -18.31 -2.47
CA PHE A 17 -5.60 -17.60 -1.37
C PHE A 17 -6.61 -16.84 -0.51
N SER A 18 -6.25 -16.58 0.74
CA SER A 18 -6.99 -15.66 1.60
C SER A 18 -6.51 -14.24 1.36
N SER A 19 -7.42 -13.27 1.30
CA SER A 19 -7.08 -11.88 1.08
C SER A 19 -7.58 -10.98 2.21
N GLY A 20 -6.75 -10.02 2.59
CA GLY A 20 -7.08 -8.94 3.49
C GLY A 20 -6.83 -7.59 2.82
N TYR A 21 -7.66 -6.61 3.13
CA TYR A 21 -7.52 -5.24 2.64
C TYR A 21 -7.29 -4.30 3.82
N VAL A 22 -6.20 -3.54 3.76
CA VAL A 22 -5.90 -2.52 4.76
C VAL A 22 -6.35 -1.16 4.24
N GLY A 23 -7.21 -0.48 4.98
CA GLY A 23 -7.77 0.82 4.62
C GLY A 23 -8.01 1.69 5.86
N VAL A 24 -8.41 2.94 5.64
CA VAL A 24 -8.75 3.85 6.75
C VAL A 24 -10.07 3.42 7.38
N SER A 25 -10.07 3.28 8.71
CA SER A 25 -11.30 3.02 9.47
C SER A 25 -12.31 4.15 9.26
N GLY A 26 -13.55 3.81 8.94
CA GLY A 26 -14.61 4.76 8.60
C GLY A 26 -14.46 5.40 7.22
N GLY A 27 -13.44 5.03 6.44
CA GLY A 27 -13.16 5.56 5.11
C GLY A 27 -14.04 4.98 4.00
N MET A 28 -13.81 5.48 2.80
CA MET A 28 -14.49 4.99 1.59
C MET A 28 -14.09 3.53 1.31
N GLU A 29 -12.85 3.16 1.60
CA GLU A 29 -12.30 1.83 1.43
C GLU A 29 -13.12 0.80 2.21
N GLU A 30 -13.43 1.08 3.46
CA GLU A 30 -14.23 0.19 4.30
C GLU A 30 -15.61 -0.04 3.70
N LYS A 31 -16.28 1.01 3.25
CA LYS A 31 -17.63 0.93 2.65
C LYS A 31 -17.66 0.10 1.36
N ILE A 32 -16.59 0.14 0.58
CA ILE A 32 -16.48 -0.60 -0.68
C ILE A 32 -16.10 -2.05 -0.41
N VAL A 33 -15.04 -2.26 0.36
CA VAL A 33 -14.45 -3.58 0.58
C VAL A 33 -15.33 -4.47 1.48
N SER A 34 -16.07 -3.88 2.43
CA SER A 34 -17.00 -4.64 3.28
C SER A 34 -18.18 -5.27 2.52
N ARG A 35 -18.35 -4.93 1.25
CA ARG A 35 -19.33 -5.61 0.37
C ARG A 35 -18.79 -6.89 -0.26
N GLU A 36 -17.48 -7.07 -0.23
CA GLU A 36 -16.79 -8.26 -0.71
C GLU A 36 -16.72 -9.29 0.41
N ALA A 37 -17.52 -10.36 0.32
CA ALA A 37 -17.70 -11.35 1.39
C ALA A 37 -16.43 -12.12 1.74
N ASP A 38 -15.45 -12.17 0.85
CA ASP A 38 -14.23 -12.97 0.93
C ASP A 38 -12.96 -12.13 1.15
N ILE A 39 -13.10 -10.85 1.52
CA ILE A 39 -12.00 -9.96 1.87
C ILE A 39 -12.12 -9.50 3.33
N ALA A 40 -11.14 -9.84 4.14
CA ALA A 40 -11.05 -9.33 5.50
C ALA A 40 -10.63 -7.84 5.48
N PHE A 41 -11.50 -6.93 5.89
CA PHE A 41 -11.14 -5.53 6.04
C PHE A 41 -10.37 -5.29 7.35
N MET A 42 -9.25 -4.60 7.27
CA MET A 42 -8.38 -4.26 8.39
C MET A 42 -8.23 -2.74 8.46
N GLY A 43 -8.93 -2.12 9.40
CA GLY A 43 -8.94 -0.68 9.57
C GLY A 43 -7.68 -0.15 10.27
N VAL A 44 -7.07 0.91 9.72
CA VAL A 44 -5.92 1.58 10.32
C VAL A 44 -6.16 3.08 10.44
N ARG A 45 -5.49 3.70 11.41
CA ARG A 45 -5.42 5.15 11.55
C ARG A 45 -4.32 5.66 10.63
N ALA A 46 -4.67 6.27 9.53
CA ALA A 46 -3.71 6.89 8.62
C ALA A 46 -4.20 8.27 8.20
N GLN A 47 -3.28 9.15 7.94
CA GLN A 47 -3.57 10.51 7.47
C GLN A 47 -2.64 10.86 6.31
N GLY A 48 -3.23 11.40 5.23
CA GLY A 48 -2.44 11.96 4.13
C GLY A 48 -1.67 13.21 4.59
N MET A 49 -0.57 13.49 3.91
CA MET A 49 0.21 14.70 4.17
C MET A 49 -0.67 15.94 3.99
N PRO A 50 -0.74 16.83 5.00
CA PRO A 50 -1.51 18.06 4.88
C PRO A 50 -0.97 18.93 3.74
N ARG A 51 -1.86 19.42 2.86
CA ARG A 51 -1.50 20.26 1.71
C ARG A 51 -1.39 21.74 2.05
N THR A 52 -1.92 22.14 3.19
CA THR A 52 -1.89 23.50 3.70
C THR A 52 -1.35 23.53 5.11
N VAL A 53 -0.82 24.69 5.53
CA VAL A 53 -0.39 24.89 6.93
C VAL A 53 -1.63 24.89 7.82
N SER A 54 -1.84 23.83 8.56
CA SER A 54 -2.99 23.61 9.44
C SER A 54 -2.58 22.86 10.71
N LYS A 55 -3.48 22.79 11.68
CA LYS A 55 -3.27 21.98 12.91
C LYS A 55 -3.04 20.49 12.62
N ASP A 56 -3.39 20.03 11.42
CA ASP A 56 -3.18 18.65 10.98
C ASP A 56 -1.70 18.27 10.93
N TRP A 57 -0.78 19.24 10.76
CA TRP A 57 0.66 18.99 10.84
C TRP A 57 1.11 18.50 12.21
N LEU A 58 0.43 18.94 13.28
CA LEU A 58 0.72 18.49 14.64
C LEU A 58 0.23 17.05 14.87
N THR A 59 -0.89 16.67 14.27
CA THR A 59 -1.50 15.33 14.43
C THR A 59 -0.96 14.31 13.44
N PHE A 60 -0.41 14.75 12.31
CA PHE A 60 0.09 13.91 11.23
C PHE A 60 1.11 12.84 11.67
N PRO A 61 2.21 13.17 12.41
CA PRO A 61 3.18 12.16 12.84
C PRO A 61 2.55 11.14 13.80
N PHE A 62 1.71 11.60 14.73
CA PHE A 62 1.08 10.70 15.71
C PHE A 62 0.07 9.76 15.07
N ARG A 63 -0.74 10.26 14.14
CA ARG A 63 -1.70 9.42 13.41
C ARG A 63 -1.01 8.38 12.54
N ASN A 64 0.07 8.75 11.86
CA ASN A 64 0.80 7.79 11.05
C ASN A 64 1.59 6.79 11.90
N ALA A 65 2.15 7.19 13.05
CA ALA A 65 2.75 6.26 13.99
C ALA A 65 1.72 5.26 14.54
N ALA A 66 0.53 5.75 14.90
CA ALA A 66 -0.58 4.89 15.29
C ALA A 66 -1.04 3.97 14.15
N GLY A 67 -1.06 4.47 12.91
CA GLY A 67 -1.35 3.67 11.73
C GLY A 67 -0.34 2.56 11.47
N ILE A 68 0.95 2.81 11.69
CA ILE A 68 2.00 1.78 11.61
C ILE A 68 1.76 0.69 12.67
N TYR A 69 1.42 1.09 13.90
CA TYR A 69 1.11 0.14 14.95
C TYR A 69 -0.13 -0.71 14.63
N ASP A 70 -1.20 -0.09 14.11
CA ASP A 70 -2.41 -0.80 13.69
C ASP A 70 -2.08 -1.79 12.57
N ALA A 71 -1.38 -1.34 11.52
CA ALA A 71 -0.95 -2.19 10.42
C ALA A 71 -0.07 -3.35 10.90
N PHE A 72 0.89 -3.07 11.80
CA PHE A 72 1.75 -4.10 12.39
C PHE A 72 0.93 -5.18 13.11
N ARG A 73 -0.05 -4.80 13.93
CA ARG A 73 -0.93 -5.74 14.62
C ARG A 73 -1.72 -6.59 13.63
N HIS A 74 -2.34 -5.96 12.63
CA HIS A 74 -3.13 -6.65 11.61
C HIS A 74 -2.28 -7.64 10.81
N LEU A 75 -1.13 -7.21 10.31
CA LEU A 75 -0.23 -8.07 9.53
C LEU A 75 0.34 -9.21 10.37
N LYS A 76 0.68 -8.96 11.64
CA LYS A 76 1.15 -9.99 12.57
C LYS A 76 0.08 -11.06 12.85
N GLN A 77 -1.19 -10.65 12.92
CA GLN A 77 -2.32 -11.56 13.14
C GLN A 77 -2.69 -12.31 11.85
N PHE A 78 -2.78 -11.60 10.74
CA PHE A 78 -3.18 -12.18 9.44
C PHE A 78 -2.08 -13.04 8.83
N LYS A 79 -0.80 -12.72 9.09
CA LYS A 79 0.40 -13.42 8.61
C LYS A 79 0.41 -13.60 7.08
N PRO A 80 0.32 -12.52 6.30
CA PRO A 80 0.32 -12.64 4.85
C PRO A 80 1.70 -13.06 4.34
N ASP A 81 1.73 -13.86 3.29
CA ASP A 81 2.95 -14.22 2.56
C ASP A 81 3.45 -13.08 1.67
N LEU A 82 2.55 -12.17 1.29
CA LEU A 82 2.83 -11.04 0.40
C LEU A 82 1.94 -9.85 0.73
N ALA A 83 2.52 -8.66 0.75
CA ALA A 83 1.79 -7.40 0.76
C ALA A 83 1.81 -6.78 -0.65
N VAL A 84 0.65 -6.37 -1.17
CA VAL A 84 0.55 -5.65 -2.45
C VAL A 84 -0.02 -4.27 -2.17
N THR A 85 0.63 -3.22 -2.68
CA THR A 85 0.15 -1.85 -2.55
C THR A 85 0.03 -1.16 -3.90
N THR A 86 -0.99 -0.34 -4.04
CA THR A 86 -1.24 0.52 -5.20
C THR A 86 -1.02 2.00 -4.87
N GLY A 87 -0.22 2.28 -3.82
CA GLY A 87 0.08 3.63 -3.38
C GLY A 87 -0.99 4.25 -2.48
N GLY A 88 -0.96 5.57 -2.37
CA GLY A 88 -1.80 6.32 -1.44
C GLY A 88 -1.16 6.43 -0.04
N PHE A 89 -1.79 7.23 0.83
CA PHE A 89 -1.22 7.49 2.16
C PHE A 89 -1.35 6.29 3.13
N VAL A 90 -2.31 5.41 2.91
CA VAL A 90 -2.45 4.14 3.68
C VAL A 90 -1.32 3.17 3.37
N ALA A 91 -0.73 3.24 2.18
CA ALA A 91 0.39 2.39 1.82
C ALA A 91 1.61 2.60 2.73
N PHE A 92 1.81 3.82 3.25
CA PHE A 92 2.95 4.13 4.11
C PHE A 92 2.99 3.27 5.39
N PRO A 93 1.96 3.28 6.27
CA PRO A 93 1.95 2.42 7.45
C PRO A 93 2.00 0.93 7.13
N VAL A 94 1.37 0.49 6.05
CA VAL A 94 1.39 -0.92 5.63
C VAL A 94 2.78 -1.37 5.22
N LEU A 95 3.47 -0.60 4.36
CA LEU A 95 4.83 -0.91 3.90
C LEU A 95 5.84 -0.85 5.04
N ALA A 96 5.70 0.13 5.96
CA ALA A 96 6.53 0.21 7.15
C ALA A 96 6.37 -1.04 8.03
N ALA A 97 5.13 -1.44 8.31
CA ALA A 97 4.83 -2.62 9.12
C ALA A 97 5.29 -3.91 8.44
N ALA A 98 5.06 -4.06 7.12
CA ALA A 98 5.52 -5.20 6.35
C ALA A 98 7.04 -5.35 6.40
N ARG A 99 7.77 -4.23 6.24
CA ARG A 99 9.23 -4.21 6.36
C ARG A 99 9.72 -4.66 7.74
N ILE A 100 9.08 -4.18 8.82
CA ILE A 100 9.42 -4.57 10.20
C ILE A 100 9.19 -6.07 10.42
N LEU A 101 8.14 -6.63 9.83
CA LEU A 101 7.77 -8.04 9.96
C LEU A 101 8.49 -8.96 8.97
N GLY A 102 9.31 -8.43 8.05
CA GLY A 102 9.99 -9.21 7.02
C GLY A 102 9.04 -9.74 5.94
N ILE A 103 7.85 -9.17 5.80
CA ILE A 103 6.86 -9.55 4.79
C ILE A 103 7.27 -8.92 3.46
N PRO A 104 7.47 -9.70 2.38
CA PRO A 104 7.79 -9.16 1.07
C PRO A 104 6.64 -8.28 0.56
N ALA A 105 6.98 -7.14 -0.07
CA ALA A 105 6.00 -6.21 -0.59
C ALA A 105 6.19 -6.00 -2.09
N VAL A 106 5.09 -5.97 -2.83
CA VAL A 106 5.02 -5.54 -4.23
C VAL A 106 4.32 -4.19 -4.28
N ILE A 107 4.97 -3.24 -4.93
CA ILE A 107 4.43 -1.90 -5.17
C ILE A 107 3.97 -1.81 -6.62
N HIS A 108 2.71 -1.47 -6.83
CA HIS A 108 2.18 -1.13 -8.15
C HIS A 108 1.94 0.37 -8.25
N GLU A 109 2.63 1.04 -9.19
CA GLU A 109 2.44 2.46 -9.49
C GLU A 109 1.64 2.61 -10.79
N GLN A 110 0.44 3.17 -10.67
CA GLN A 110 -0.46 3.38 -11.79
C GLN A 110 -0.35 4.78 -12.41
N ASN A 111 0.41 5.70 -11.81
CA ASN A 111 0.59 7.05 -12.29
C ASN A 111 1.88 7.19 -13.09
N ALA A 112 1.93 8.21 -13.96
CA ALA A 112 3.13 8.56 -14.72
C ALA A 112 4.29 9.07 -13.85
N ALA A 113 3.99 9.56 -12.64
CA ALA A 113 4.94 9.97 -11.62
C ALA A 113 4.77 9.12 -10.37
N MET A 114 5.87 8.64 -9.81
CA MET A 114 5.84 7.79 -8.62
C MET A 114 5.43 8.59 -7.38
N GLY A 115 4.42 8.11 -6.67
CA GLY A 115 3.97 8.70 -5.41
C GLY A 115 5.06 8.66 -4.32
N VAL A 116 5.04 9.63 -3.39
CA VAL A 116 6.07 9.77 -2.33
C VAL A 116 6.23 8.48 -1.53
N THR A 117 5.16 7.85 -1.11
CA THR A 117 5.21 6.58 -0.36
C THR A 117 5.90 5.47 -1.16
N ASN A 118 5.49 5.30 -2.43
CA ASN A 118 6.08 4.28 -3.30
C ASN A 118 7.57 4.52 -3.51
N ARG A 119 7.98 5.78 -3.67
CA ARG A 119 9.38 6.20 -3.81
C ARG A 119 10.22 5.85 -2.58
N ILE A 120 9.71 6.13 -1.37
CA ILE A 120 10.41 5.82 -0.11
C ILE A 120 10.67 4.32 0.03
N PHE A 121 9.71 3.48 -0.35
CA PHE A 121 9.79 2.03 -0.14
C PHE A 121 10.25 1.25 -1.37
N ALA A 122 10.40 1.87 -2.55
CA ALA A 122 10.81 1.19 -3.79
C ALA A 122 12.09 0.37 -3.63
N GLY A 123 13.10 0.92 -2.95
CA GLY A 123 14.38 0.24 -2.73
C GLY A 123 14.32 -0.97 -1.78
N SER A 124 13.25 -1.12 -1.00
CA SER A 124 13.05 -2.23 -0.07
C SER A 124 11.92 -3.17 -0.49
N ALA A 125 11.21 -2.85 -1.57
CA ALA A 125 10.16 -3.70 -2.11
C ALA A 125 10.77 -4.90 -2.84
N ALA A 126 10.08 -6.04 -2.79
CA ALA A 126 10.43 -7.24 -3.54
C ALA A 126 10.32 -6.99 -5.06
N LYS A 127 9.29 -6.25 -5.47
CA LYS A 127 9.10 -5.76 -6.85
C LYS A 127 8.38 -4.43 -6.87
N VAL A 128 8.69 -3.63 -7.91
CA VAL A 128 7.97 -2.41 -8.26
C VAL A 128 7.45 -2.57 -9.69
N LEU A 129 6.14 -2.56 -9.82
CA LEU A 129 5.44 -2.66 -11.11
C LEU A 129 4.99 -1.26 -11.53
N LEU A 130 5.36 -0.84 -12.72
CA LEU A 130 5.06 0.49 -13.25
C LEU A 130 4.11 0.37 -14.45
N THR A 131 3.03 1.13 -14.43
CA THR A 131 2.16 1.26 -15.61
C THR A 131 2.81 2.11 -16.69
N TYR A 132 3.60 3.10 -16.31
CA TYR A 132 4.29 4.01 -17.22
C TYR A 132 5.81 4.00 -16.97
N ALA A 133 6.57 3.84 -18.03
CA ALA A 133 8.06 3.87 -17.96
C ALA A 133 8.61 5.22 -17.43
N SER A 134 7.87 6.31 -17.62
CA SER A 134 8.22 7.63 -17.09
C SER A 134 8.32 7.68 -15.57
N ALA A 135 7.55 6.85 -14.87
CA ALA A 135 7.61 6.77 -13.40
C ALA A 135 8.96 6.26 -12.87
N ALA A 136 9.78 5.62 -13.71
CA ALA A 136 11.13 5.17 -13.36
C ALA A 136 12.20 6.28 -13.50
N GLN A 137 11.90 7.36 -14.21
CA GLN A 137 12.91 8.35 -14.63
C GLN A 137 13.05 9.54 -13.67
N GLU A 138 12.10 9.77 -12.77
CA GLU A 138 12.08 11.01 -11.97
C GLU A 138 13.18 11.12 -10.89
N ASP A 139 13.94 10.08 -10.58
CA ASP A 139 14.83 10.10 -9.41
C ASP A 139 16.33 10.07 -9.68
N GLY A 140 16.82 10.05 -10.89
CA GLY A 140 18.29 10.04 -11.13
C GLY A 140 19.07 8.95 -10.34
N LYS A 141 18.42 8.24 -9.43
CA LYS A 141 18.89 7.05 -8.69
C LYS A 141 18.14 5.87 -9.24
N LYS A 142 18.87 4.91 -9.79
CA LYS A 142 18.35 3.63 -10.27
C LYS A 142 17.46 2.98 -9.18
N THR A 143 16.17 3.31 -9.18
CA THR A 143 15.16 2.45 -8.57
C THR A 143 15.23 1.11 -9.32
N ALA A 144 15.04 0.02 -8.60
CA ALA A 144 15.15 -1.34 -9.11
C ALA A 144 14.65 -1.46 -10.56
N LYS A 145 15.41 -2.18 -11.42
CA LYS A 145 15.07 -2.35 -12.84
C LYS A 145 13.58 -2.58 -13.00
N PRO A 146 12.86 -1.73 -13.77
CA PRO A 146 11.47 -1.99 -14.05
C PRO A 146 11.36 -3.32 -14.80
N ASP A 147 10.62 -4.25 -14.25
CA ASP A 147 10.29 -5.49 -14.95
C ASP A 147 9.14 -5.17 -15.91
N LEU A 148 9.50 -4.76 -17.11
CA LEU A 148 8.58 -4.51 -18.23
C LEU A 148 8.31 -5.84 -18.96
N THR A 149 7.87 -6.87 -18.25
CA THR A 149 7.43 -8.10 -18.92
C THR A 149 6.01 -7.88 -19.44
N PRO A 150 5.75 -8.11 -20.74
CA PRO A 150 4.45 -7.95 -21.38
C PRO A 150 3.41 -8.94 -20.84
#